data_9916332fcfdd6e5cf422eba887e37bcb
#
_entry.id   9916332fcfdd6e5cf422eba887e37bcb
#
_cell.length_a   1.000
_cell.length_b   1.000
_cell.length_c   1.000
_cell.angle_alpha   90.00
_cell.angle_beta   90.00
_cell.angle_gamma   90.00
#
_symmetry.space_group_name_H-M   'P 1'
#
loop_
_entity.id
_entity.type
_entity.pdbx_description
1 polymer ?
#
loop_
_entity_poly.entity_id
_entity_poly.type
_entity_poly.pdbx_seq_one_letter_code
_entity_poly.pdbx_strand_id
1 'polypeptide(L)'
;KISKDLISGSVEVLKKHNIKKFSIIYSPGIFEIPYIISKNISSFDAFIALGCVIKGKTPHFNFISKAATDGIMHLTVANKKPIGNGIITCLNKKQAQKRSDPKKKNKGGEAAKAVLSVLGFFKNDRK
;
A
#
# COMPACT_ATOMS: atom_id res chain seq x y z
N LYS A 1 10.95 -7.15 -8.99
CA LYS A 1 9.82 -7.13 -9.93
C LYS A 1 8.46 -6.96 -9.26
N ILE A 2 8.23 -7.68 -8.17
CA ILE A 2 6.95 -7.56 -7.45
C ILE A 2 6.76 -6.13 -6.94
N SER A 3 7.79 -5.55 -6.34
CA SER A 3 7.71 -4.16 -5.87
C SER A 3 7.46 -3.19 -7.00
N LYS A 4 8.13 -3.37 -8.13
CA LYS A 4 7.91 -2.52 -9.29
C LYS A 4 6.49 -2.61 -9.81
N ASP A 5 5.93 -3.82 -9.82
CA ASP A 5 4.56 -4.02 -10.28
C ASP A 5 3.56 -3.34 -9.35
N LEU A 6 3.78 -3.44 -8.04
CA LEU A 6 2.92 -2.77 -7.08
C LEU A 6 2.96 -1.24 -7.27
N ILE A 7 4.16 -0.70 -7.41
CA ILE A 7 4.33 0.74 -7.65
C ILE A 7 3.66 1.15 -8.96
N SER A 8 3.91 0.39 -10.01
CA SER A 8 3.33 0.68 -11.32
C SER A 8 1.81 0.74 -11.27
N GLY A 9 1.19 -0.23 -10.59
CA GLY A 9 -0.26 -0.25 -10.46
C GLY A 9 -0.79 0.97 -9.72
N SER A 10 -0.14 1.36 -8.63
CA SER A 10 -0.55 2.54 -7.87
C SER A 10 -0.39 3.82 -8.70
N VAL A 11 0.77 3.96 -9.36
CA VAL A 11 1.06 5.17 -10.13
C VAL A 11 0.09 5.33 -11.29
N GLU A 12 -0.26 4.23 -11.97
CA GLU A 12 -1.24 4.29 -13.05
C GLU A 12 -2.58 4.84 -12.56
N VAL A 13 -3.04 4.40 -11.40
CA VAL A 13 -4.29 4.89 -10.84
C VAL A 13 -4.20 6.38 -10.50
N LEU A 14 -3.10 6.79 -9.88
CA LEU A 14 -2.90 8.20 -9.57
C LEU A 14 -2.91 9.07 -10.82
N LYS A 15 -2.20 8.66 -11.84
CA LYS A 15 -2.15 9.42 -13.10
C LYS A 15 -3.50 9.50 -13.77
N LYS A 16 -4.26 8.42 -13.72
CA LYS A 16 -5.58 8.36 -14.32
C LYS A 16 -6.52 9.39 -13.69
N HIS A 17 -6.29 9.74 -12.45
CA HIS A 17 -7.11 10.72 -11.72
C HIS A 17 -6.41 12.06 -11.60
N ASN A 18 -5.41 12.29 -12.44
CA ASN A 18 -4.70 13.58 -12.53
C ASN A 18 -3.96 13.97 -11.26
N ILE A 19 -3.55 12.99 -10.48
CA ILE A 19 -2.71 13.23 -9.31
C ILE A 19 -1.28 13.29 -9.81
N LYS A 20 -0.70 14.47 -9.83
CA LYS A 20 0.64 14.69 -10.37
C LYS A 20 1.71 14.85 -9.31
N LYS A 21 1.33 15.29 -8.12
CA LYS A 21 2.30 15.50 -7.05
C LYS A 21 2.27 14.33 -6.10
N PHE A 22 3.24 13.45 -6.23
CA PHE A 22 3.43 12.35 -5.29
C PHE A 22 4.91 12.04 -5.21
N SER A 23 5.31 11.45 -4.11
CA SER A 23 6.69 11.03 -3.91
C SER A 23 6.73 9.54 -3.64
N ILE A 24 7.78 8.89 -4.11
CA ILE A 24 8.01 7.48 -3.84
C ILE A 24 9.18 7.40 -2.87
N ILE A 25 8.92 6.85 -1.70
CA ILE A 25 9.94 6.70 -0.67
C ILE A 25 10.14 5.21 -0.43
N TYR A 26 11.38 4.76 -0.50
CA TYR A 26 11.70 3.36 -0.33
C TYR A 26 12.00 3.02 1.12
N SER A 27 11.47 1.88 1.56
CA SER A 27 11.68 1.36 2.90
C SER A 27 12.63 0.17 2.83
N PRO A 28 13.53 0.02 3.81
CA PRO A 28 14.39 -1.17 3.85
C PRO A 28 13.62 -2.48 3.93
N GLY A 29 12.46 -2.46 4.59
CA GLY A 29 11.62 -3.64 4.72
C GLY A 29 10.21 -3.25 5.10
N ILE A 30 9.35 -4.26 5.18
CA ILE A 30 7.94 -4.06 5.50
C ILE A 30 7.78 -3.50 6.93
N PHE A 31 8.57 -4.02 7.84
CA PHE A 31 8.47 -3.65 9.26
C PHE A 31 8.71 -2.15 9.48
N GLU A 32 9.52 -1.52 8.64
CA GLU A 32 9.87 -0.10 8.78
C GLU A 32 8.87 0.85 8.13
N ILE A 33 7.93 0.34 7.37
CA ILE A 33 6.96 1.19 6.66
C ILE A 33 6.19 2.11 7.61
N PRO A 34 5.63 1.64 8.72
CA PRO A 34 4.90 2.54 9.62
C PRO A 34 5.75 3.67 10.16
N TYR A 35 7.01 3.41 10.45
CA TYR A 35 7.92 4.46 10.92
C TYR A 35 8.11 5.55 9.87
N ILE A 36 8.35 5.12 8.62
CA ILE A 36 8.58 6.07 7.53
C ILE A 36 7.34 6.93 7.29
N ILE A 37 6.17 6.33 7.34
CA ILE A 37 4.91 7.08 7.20
C ILE A 37 4.76 8.06 8.37
N SER A 38 5.01 7.59 9.58
CA SER A 38 4.90 8.43 10.77
C SER A 38 5.81 9.66 10.66
N LYS A 39 7.03 9.45 10.21
CA LYS A 39 8.01 10.52 10.06
C LYS A 39 7.55 11.56 9.04
N ASN A 40 6.81 11.16 8.04
CA ASN A 40 6.35 12.03 6.97
C ASN A 40 4.88 12.43 7.10
N ILE A 41 4.27 12.16 8.24
CA ILE A 41 2.82 12.28 8.39
C ILE A 41 2.30 13.68 8.11
N SER A 42 3.06 14.70 8.43
CA SER A 42 2.65 16.10 8.24
C SER A 42 2.92 16.61 6.83
N SER A 43 3.68 15.88 6.04
CA SER A 43 4.13 16.34 4.72
C SER A 43 3.19 15.95 3.58
N PHE A 44 2.28 15.02 3.81
CA PHE A 44 1.39 14.52 2.77
C PHE A 44 -0.02 14.38 3.29
N ASP A 45 -0.99 14.45 2.38
CA ASP A 45 -2.40 14.31 2.72
C ASP A 45 -2.82 12.86 2.84
N ALA A 46 -2.10 11.94 2.21
CA ALA A 46 -2.42 10.52 2.19
C ALA A 46 -1.18 9.73 1.83
N PHE A 47 -1.26 8.42 2.05
CA PHE A 47 -0.14 7.52 1.83
C PHE A 47 -0.63 6.24 1.19
N ILE A 48 0.26 5.56 0.49
CA ILE A 48 0.00 4.22 -0.03
C ILE A 48 1.20 3.37 0.39
N ALA A 49 0.94 2.36 1.21
CA ALA A 49 1.98 1.44 1.67
C ALA A 49 1.99 0.23 0.74
N LEU A 50 3.13 -0.02 0.12
CA LEU A 50 3.26 -1.11 -0.84
C LEU A 50 4.39 -2.05 -0.42
N GLY A 51 4.13 -3.34 -0.50
CA GLY A 51 5.15 -4.33 -0.20
C GLY A 51 4.58 -5.72 -0.30
N CYS A 52 5.47 -6.71 -0.17
CA CYS A 52 5.07 -8.10 -0.26
C CYS A 52 5.79 -8.92 0.81
N VAL A 53 5.01 -9.70 1.53
CA VAL A 53 5.56 -10.66 2.49
C VAL A 53 5.18 -12.05 2.01
N ILE A 54 6.18 -12.89 1.78
CA ILE A 54 5.95 -14.27 1.34
C ILE A 54 6.19 -15.20 2.52
N LYS A 55 5.25 -16.10 2.75
CA LYS A 55 5.32 -17.02 3.86
C LYS A 55 6.58 -17.87 3.80
N GLY A 56 7.31 -17.92 4.92
CA GLY A 56 8.47 -18.78 5.08
C GLY A 56 8.15 -19.92 6.02
N LYS A 57 9.21 -20.57 6.50
CA LYS A 57 9.09 -21.72 7.41
C LYS A 57 8.87 -21.33 8.86
N THR A 58 9.08 -20.05 9.18
CA THR A 58 8.95 -19.57 10.56
C THR A 58 7.72 -18.67 10.69
N PRO A 59 7.28 -18.39 11.92
CA PRO A 59 6.16 -17.47 12.14
C PRO A 59 6.48 -16.00 11.83
N HIS A 60 7.70 -15.70 11.42
CA HIS A 60 8.14 -14.35 11.08
C HIS A 60 7.17 -13.65 10.12
N PHE A 61 6.66 -14.40 9.14
CA PHE A 61 5.67 -13.93 8.19
C PHE A 61 4.47 -13.27 8.88
N ASN A 62 3.89 -13.96 9.86
CA ASN A 62 2.71 -13.47 10.57
C ASN A 62 3.05 -12.27 11.45
N PHE A 63 4.20 -12.30 12.12
CA PHE A 63 4.59 -11.20 13.00
C PHE A 63 4.83 -9.91 12.23
N ILE A 64 5.54 -9.99 11.10
CA ILE A 64 5.85 -8.81 10.29
C ILE A 64 4.58 -8.25 9.68
N SER A 65 3.74 -9.11 9.12
CA SER A 65 2.50 -8.67 8.47
C SER A 65 1.57 -7.98 9.46
N LYS A 66 1.39 -8.58 10.64
CA LYS A 66 0.51 -8.04 11.65
C LYS A 66 1.05 -6.73 12.20
N ALA A 67 2.34 -6.68 12.50
CA ALA A 67 2.94 -5.48 13.06
C ALA A 67 2.80 -4.29 12.09
N ALA A 68 3.09 -4.50 10.82
CA ALA A 68 2.99 -3.43 9.83
C ALA A 68 1.54 -2.99 9.64
N THR A 69 0.62 -3.94 9.53
CA THR A 69 -0.80 -3.64 9.33
C THR A 69 -1.38 -2.89 10.52
N ASP A 70 -1.07 -3.34 11.73
CA ASP A 70 -1.54 -2.67 12.94
C ASP A 70 -0.96 -1.26 13.05
N GLY A 71 0.31 -1.09 12.70
CA GLY A 71 0.95 0.22 12.71
C GLY A 71 0.30 1.19 11.74
N ILE A 72 0.00 0.71 10.54
CA ILE A 72 -0.66 1.52 9.53
C ILE A 72 -2.06 1.94 9.99
N MET A 73 -2.82 1.02 10.54
CA MET A 73 -4.15 1.31 11.03
C MET A 73 -4.12 2.35 12.15
N HIS A 74 -3.16 2.19 13.07
CA HIS A 74 -3.01 3.15 14.16
C HIS A 74 -2.73 4.56 13.62
N LEU A 75 -1.82 4.67 12.65
CA LEU A 75 -1.47 5.97 12.09
C LEU A 75 -2.64 6.61 11.35
N THR A 76 -3.40 5.81 10.61
CA THR A 76 -4.57 6.29 9.89
C THR A 76 -5.59 6.90 10.85
N VAL A 77 -5.91 6.19 11.91
CA VAL A 77 -6.93 6.64 12.86
C VAL A 77 -6.43 7.83 13.67
N ALA A 78 -5.19 7.76 14.15
CA ALA A 78 -4.63 8.82 15.01
C ALA A 78 -4.47 10.13 14.27
N ASN A 79 -4.14 10.09 12.98
CA ASN A 79 -3.84 11.29 12.20
C ASN A 79 -4.95 11.70 11.24
N LYS A 80 -5.97 10.88 11.11
CA LYS A 80 -7.09 11.14 10.19
C LYS A 80 -6.61 11.35 8.75
N LYS A 81 -5.62 10.57 8.36
CA LYS A 81 -5.09 10.59 6.99
C LYS A 81 -5.16 9.18 6.42
N PRO A 82 -5.74 9.00 5.24
CA PRO A 82 -5.86 7.65 4.69
C PRO A 82 -4.52 7.08 4.29
N ILE A 83 -4.34 5.80 4.58
CA ILE A 83 -3.18 5.05 4.16
C ILE A 83 -3.71 3.81 3.44
N GLY A 84 -3.46 3.75 2.12
CA GLY A 84 -3.86 2.60 1.35
C GLY A 84 -2.96 1.42 1.71
N ASN A 85 -3.57 0.28 2.03
CA ASN A 85 -2.82 -0.90 2.39
C ASN A 85 -2.60 -1.79 1.19
N GLY A 86 -1.44 -1.64 0.56
CA GLY A 86 -1.00 -2.47 -0.54
C GLY A 86 0.11 -3.43 -0.12
N ILE A 87 0.22 -3.72 1.17
CA ILE A 87 1.14 -4.74 1.66
C ILE A 87 0.44 -6.07 1.50
N ILE A 88 0.89 -6.87 0.52
CA ILE A 88 0.28 -8.15 0.24
C ILE A 88 1.00 -9.27 0.97
N THR A 89 0.24 -10.24 1.43
CA THR A 89 0.79 -11.42 2.10
C THR A 89 0.47 -12.62 1.23
N CYS A 90 1.50 -13.35 0.84
CA CYS A 90 1.38 -14.43 -0.14
C CYS A 90 2.03 -15.70 0.34
N LEU A 91 1.50 -16.82 -0.12
CA LEU A 91 2.02 -18.12 0.28
C LEU A 91 3.27 -18.50 -0.52
N ASN A 92 3.40 -17.96 -1.73
CA ASN A 92 4.53 -18.26 -2.59
C ASN A 92 4.74 -17.14 -3.61
N LYS A 93 5.84 -17.24 -4.34
CA LYS A 93 6.21 -16.22 -5.30
C LYS A 93 5.24 -16.10 -6.46
N LYS A 94 4.70 -17.23 -6.91
CA LYS A 94 3.73 -17.22 -8.01
C LYS A 94 2.49 -16.43 -7.63
N GLN A 95 1.99 -16.63 -6.42
CA GLN A 95 0.85 -15.88 -5.92
C GLN A 95 1.16 -14.41 -5.81
N ALA A 96 2.37 -14.07 -5.35
CA ALA A 96 2.80 -12.69 -5.25
C ALA A 96 2.86 -12.00 -6.60
N GLN A 97 3.36 -12.70 -7.61
CA GLN A 97 3.43 -12.15 -8.96
C GLN A 97 2.05 -11.86 -9.52
N LYS A 98 1.12 -12.78 -9.33
CA LYS A 98 -0.25 -12.60 -9.80
C LYS A 98 -0.95 -11.43 -9.12
N ARG A 99 -0.77 -11.30 -7.82
CA ARG A 99 -1.43 -10.24 -7.06
C ARG A 99 -0.85 -8.85 -7.31
N SER A 100 0.45 -8.77 -7.61
CA SER A 100 1.11 -7.50 -7.86
C SER A 100 0.97 -7.00 -9.28
N ASP A 101 0.79 -7.91 -10.24
CA ASP A 101 0.75 -7.57 -11.66
C ASP A 101 -0.44 -6.65 -11.96
N PRO A 102 -0.20 -5.42 -12.49
CA PRO A 102 -1.30 -4.50 -12.80
C PRO A 102 -2.30 -5.06 -13.80
N LYS A 103 -1.87 -6.01 -14.64
CA LYS A 103 -2.75 -6.63 -15.63
C LYS A 103 -3.52 -7.81 -15.06
N LYS A 104 -3.29 -8.15 -13.80
CA LYS A 104 -3.98 -9.26 -13.15
C LYS A 104 -4.72 -8.75 -11.93
N LYS A 105 -4.30 -9.12 -10.72
CA LYS A 105 -5.02 -8.70 -9.51
C LYS A 105 -4.76 -7.24 -9.13
N ASN A 106 -3.65 -6.68 -9.54
CA ASN A 106 -3.35 -5.26 -9.37
C ASN A 106 -3.59 -4.73 -7.96
N LYS A 107 -3.01 -5.39 -6.98
CA LYS A 107 -3.21 -4.96 -5.59
C LYS A 107 -2.65 -3.56 -5.30
N GLY A 108 -1.60 -3.16 -6.01
CA GLY A 108 -1.08 -1.79 -5.90
C GLY A 108 -2.10 -0.77 -6.35
N GLY A 109 -2.76 -1.04 -7.48
CA GLY A 109 -3.81 -0.16 -7.98
C GLY A 109 -5.01 -0.13 -7.05
N GLU A 110 -5.37 -1.27 -6.46
CA GLU A 110 -6.46 -1.34 -5.49
C GLU A 110 -6.20 -0.42 -4.29
N ALA A 111 -4.97 -0.45 -3.78
CA ALA A 111 -4.61 0.39 -2.63
C ALA A 111 -4.75 1.87 -2.97
N ALA A 112 -4.31 2.26 -4.16
CA ALA A 112 -4.44 3.65 -4.60
C ALA A 112 -5.91 4.05 -4.74
N LYS A 113 -6.74 3.16 -5.30
CA LYS A 113 -8.17 3.43 -5.45
C LYS A 113 -8.84 3.61 -4.09
N ALA A 114 -8.45 2.81 -3.12
CA ALA A 114 -9.02 2.92 -1.78
C ALA A 114 -8.75 4.31 -1.19
N VAL A 115 -7.52 4.79 -1.32
CA VAL A 115 -7.15 6.11 -0.84
C VAL A 115 -7.95 7.20 -1.54
N LEU A 116 -8.02 7.13 -2.87
CA LEU A 116 -8.74 8.15 -3.63
C LEU A 116 -10.23 8.14 -3.31
N SER A 117 -10.79 6.95 -3.10
CA SER A 117 -12.20 6.83 -2.73
C SER A 117 -12.48 7.53 -1.40
N VAL A 118 -11.64 7.27 -0.40
CA VAL A 118 -11.79 7.88 0.92
C VAL A 118 -11.63 9.40 0.85
N LEU A 119 -10.76 9.87 -0.04
CA LEU A 119 -10.56 11.31 -0.22
C LEU A 119 -11.66 11.97 -1.04
N GLY A 120 -12.60 11.20 -1.58
CA GLY A 120 -13.74 11.76 -2.29
C GLY A 120 -13.57 11.91 -3.80
N PHE A 121 -12.59 11.25 -4.39
CA PHE A 121 -12.38 11.32 -5.83
C PHE A 121 -13.38 10.50 -6.64
N PHE A 122 -14.06 9.55 -5.99
CA PHE A 122 -15.05 8.70 -6.66
C PHE A 122 -16.43 8.97 -6.07
N LYS A 123 -17.16 9.89 -6.64
CA LYS A 123 -18.45 10.28 -6.07
C LYS A 123 -19.49 9.17 -6.08
N ASN A 124 -19.47 8.35 -7.10
CA ASN A 124 -20.49 7.31 -7.27
C ASN A 124 -20.25 6.08 -6.41
N ASP A 125 -19.10 5.96 -5.82
CA ASP A 125 -18.73 4.78 -5.05
C ASP A 125 -19.32 4.76 -3.64
N ARG A 126 -20.08 5.78 -3.30
CA ARG A 126 -20.67 5.87 -1.96
C ARG A 126 -22.07 5.34 -1.87
N LYS A 127 -22.51 4.70 -2.90
CA LYS A 127 -23.85 4.09 -2.92
C LYS A 127 -23.97 2.91 -2.00
#